data_833d4366815964201d6925f5ed3dcb95
#
_entry.id   833d4366815964201d6925f5ed3dcb95
#
_cell.length_a   1.000
_cell.length_b   1.000
_cell.length_c   1.000
_cell.angle_alpha   90.00
_cell.angle_beta   90.00
_cell.angle_gamma   90.00
#
_symmetry.space_group_name_H-M   'P 1'
#
loop_
_entity.id
_entity.type
_entity.pdbx_description
1 polymer ?
#
loop_
_entity_poly.entity_id
_entity_poly.type
_entity_poly.pdbx_seq_one_letter_code
_entity_poly.pdbx_strand_id
1 'polypeptide(L)'
;MNTQKLEQVPIDKLVPYARNARTHSKEQIAQLRASLREFGFVSPAVIDADYNILVGHGRITAAREEGYETVPCVFAENLTEAQKRAYILADNQLALNAGWDEEMLSVELSDLQDQSFDLSLLGFDAGELDKLLGTGNEKDIADDDFDLTAALEKASFVEHGDIWTVGRHRVMCGDATSPEDVEKLMGGKKANLVLTDPPYGVSFKASDGLTIQNDSLKGEEFYKFLLAAFKNMADHLEKGGAAYCFHADTEGLTFRKAFIDAGFHLAGVCIWVKNSLVLGRSDYQWQHEPVLYGFLQNGKHPWYSDRKQTTIWNYDKPKRNKDHPTSKPLDLLGYPIQNSSQENSVVIDTFGGSGSTLMACEQLNRICYMMELDPKYASVILRRYVEDTGDEENVYVIRNGEKLLYSALAKEVETSPTASV
;
A
#
# COMPACT_ATOMS: atom_id res chain seq x y z
N MET A 1 26.24 31.14 33.86
CA MET A 1 26.16 30.53 32.52
C MET A 1 27.29 31.16 31.71
N ASN A 2 28.31 30.37 31.31
CA ASN A 2 29.36 30.89 30.41
C ASN A 2 28.72 31.11 29.04
N THR A 3 28.61 32.34 28.61
CA THR A 3 28.23 32.72 27.24
C THR A 3 29.38 32.33 26.32
N GLN A 4 29.21 31.21 25.60
CA GLN A 4 30.16 30.83 24.57
C GLN A 4 30.12 31.88 23.45
N LYS A 5 31.27 32.43 23.09
CA LYS A 5 31.38 33.49 22.10
C LYS A 5 31.50 32.89 20.70
N LEU A 6 30.65 33.37 19.79
CA LEU A 6 30.72 33.05 18.37
C LEU A 6 31.75 33.98 17.70
N GLU A 7 32.76 33.43 17.05
CA GLU A 7 33.80 34.21 16.36
C GLU A 7 34.02 33.71 14.92
N GLN A 8 34.33 34.64 14.03
CA GLN A 8 34.77 34.32 12.69
C GLN A 8 36.29 33.97 12.75
N VAL A 9 36.63 32.74 12.43
CA VAL A 9 37.96 32.21 12.50
C VAL A 9 38.53 31.95 11.09
N PRO A 10 39.75 32.43 10.75
CA PRO A 10 40.37 32.07 9.48
C PRO A 10 40.50 30.58 9.33
N ILE A 11 39.99 30.06 8.19
CA ILE A 11 39.85 28.60 7.97
C ILE A 11 41.22 27.90 7.96
N ASP A 12 42.30 28.63 7.58
CA ASP A 12 43.66 28.11 7.56
C ASP A 12 44.26 27.87 8.96
N LYS A 13 43.71 28.52 10.00
CA LYS A 13 44.12 28.29 11.39
C LYS A 13 43.51 27.01 11.98
N LEU A 14 42.47 26.47 11.36
CA LEU A 14 41.72 25.32 11.88
C LEU A 14 42.53 24.03 11.64
N VAL A 15 42.78 23.30 12.72
CA VAL A 15 43.54 22.05 12.71
C VAL A 15 42.60 20.86 12.84
N PRO A 16 42.55 19.94 11.87
CA PRO A 16 41.79 18.72 12.01
C PRO A 16 42.27 17.89 13.18
N TYR A 17 41.32 17.38 14.00
CA TYR A 17 41.68 16.54 15.13
C TYR A 17 42.26 15.18 14.63
N ALA A 18 43.52 14.90 14.97
CA ALA A 18 44.29 13.77 14.44
C ALA A 18 43.68 12.38 14.72
N ARG A 19 42.82 12.26 15.77
CA ARG A 19 42.12 11.02 16.15
C ARG A 19 40.64 11.06 15.85
N ASN A 20 40.23 11.82 14.85
CA ASN A 20 38.83 11.81 14.42
C ASN A 20 38.47 10.44 13.83
N ALA A 21 37.58 9.71 14.50
CA ALA A 21 37.10 8.40 14.06
C ALA A 21 36.03 8.47 12.95
N ARG A 22 35.42 9.66 12.70
CA ARG A 22 34.41 9.83 11.67
C ARG A 22 35.04 10.10 10.31
N THR A 23 34.72 9.30 9.32
CA THR A 23 35.12 9.46 7.93
C THR A 23 34.02 10.16 7.14
N HIS A 24 34.40 10.88 6.12
CA HIS A 24 33.44 11.53 5.19
C HIS A 24 33.72 11.06 3.77
N SER A 25 32.73 10.54 3.07
CA SER A 25 32.86 10.18 1.66
C SER A 25 32.93 11.46 0.78
N LYS A 26 33.38 11.30 -0.47
CA LYS A 26 33.40 12.40 -1.43
C LYS A 26 32.00 12.91 -1.73
N GLU A 27 31.04 12.00 -1.78
CA GLU A 27 29.63 12.29 -1.99
C GLU A 27 29.06 13.13 -0.84
N GLN A 28 29.36 12.76 0.41
CA GLN A 28 28.93 13.52 1.58
C GLN A 28 29.55 14.94 1.60
N ILE A 29 30.84 15.09 1.23
CA ILE A 29 31.46 16.42 1.12
C ILE A 29 30.77 17.24 0.01
N ALA A 30 30.42 16.61 -1.13
CA ALA A 30 29.70 17.30 -2.19
C ALA A 30 28.31 17.80 -1.73
N GLN A 31 27.56 16.97 -0.96
CA GLN A 31 26.29 17.36 -0.35
C GLN A 31 26.47 18.54 0.63
N LEU A 32 27.48 18.49 1.49
CA LEU A 32 27.79 19.60 2.42
C LEU A 32 28.16 20.88 1.69
N ARG A 33 28.88 20.78 0.57
CA ARG A 33 29.20 21.94 -0.29
C ARG A 33 27.95 22.56 -0.88
N ALA A 34 27.04 21.72 -1.41
CA ALA A 34 25.77 22.18 -1.96
C ALA A 34 24.92 22.89 -0.87
N SER A 35 24.83 22.30 0.33
CA SER A 35 24.19 22.89 1.50
C SER A 35 24.82 24.24 1.90
N LEU A 36 26.14 24.37 1.86
CA LEU A 36 26.82 25.65 2.16
C LEU A 36 26.54 26.74 1.12
N ARG A 37 26.37 26.37 -0.15
CA ARG A 37 25.99 27.33 -1.20
C ARG A 37 24.58 27.85 -1.02
N GLU A 38 23.64 26.98 -0.65
CA GLU A 38 22.24 27.31 -0.50
C GLU A 38 21.95 28.07 0.80
N PHE A 39 22.41 27.51 1.92
CA PHE A 39 22.07 28.03 3.26
C PHE A 39 23.15 28.88 3.91
N GLY A 40 24.37 28.87 3.35
CA GLY A 40 25.54 29.43 4.01
C GLY A 40 26.04 28.57 5.18
N PHE A 41 27.03 29.09 5.93
CA PHE A 41 27.61 28.40 7.09
C PHE A 41 26.79 28.70 8.37
N VAL A 42 25.56 28.21 8.44
CA VAL A 42 24.57 28.53 9.50
C VAL A 42 24.92 27.88 10.84
N SER A 43 25.41 26.64 10.85
CA SER A 43 25.72 25.89 12.08
C SER A 43 27.22 25.97 12.39
N PRO A 44 27.65 26.70 13.47
CA PRO A 44 29.05 26.91 13.78
C PRO A 44 29.84 25.64 14.02
N ALA A 45 31.13 25.64 13.74
CA ALA A 45 32.05 24.60 14.20
C ALA A 45 32.42 24.79 15.67
N VAL A 46 32.72 23.69 16.39
CA VAL A 46 33.23 23.77 17.75
C VAL A 46 34.73 23.46 17.73
N ILE A 47 35.52 24.37 18.30
CA ILE A 47 36.99 24.27 18.34
C ILE A 47 37.51 24.46 19.75
N ASP A 48 38.72 24.01 20.03
CA ASP A 48 39.41 24.33 21.29
C ASP A 48 40.29 25.58 21.18
N ALA A 49 40.97 25.95 22.28
CA ALA A 49 41.84 27.13 22.35
C ALA A 49 43.04 27.04 21.38
N ASP A 50 43.44 25.87 20.98
CA ASP A 50 44.53 25.62 20.03
C ASP A 50 44.05 25.47 18.59
N TYR A 51 42.77 25.86 18.30
CA TYR A 51 42.09 25.77 17.01
C TYR A 51 41.86 24.34 16.50
N ASN A 52 42.00 23.31 17.36
CA ASN A 52 41.65 21.96 16.96
C ASN A 52 40.13 21.85 16.80
N ILE A 53 39.68 21.25 15.69
CA ILE A 53 38.28 21.03 15.39
C ILE A 53 37.76 19.89 16.25
N LEU A 54 36.75 20.14 17.08
CA LEU A 54 36.07 19.13 17.88
C LEU A 54 34.77 18.65 17.16
N VAL A 55 34.01 19.59 16.58
CA VAL A 55 32.76 19.30 15.85
C VAL A 55 32.75 20.09 14.53
N GLY A 56 32.24 19.44 13.45
CA GLY A 56 32.05 20.09 12.16
C GLY A 56 33.16 19.86 11.13
N HIS A 57 33.99 18.81 11.28
CA HIS A 57 35.07 18.49 10.35
C HIS A 57 34.64 18.45 8.89
N GLY A 58 33.52 17.79 8.56
CA GLY A 58 33.00 17.72 7.20
C GLY A 58 32.62 19.09 6.64
N ARG A 59 31.95 19.93 7.45
CA ARG A 59 31.56 21.30 7.04
C ARG A 59 32.79 22.18 6.79
N ILE A 60 33.83 22.09 7.62
CA ILE A 60 35.05 22.83 7.42
C ILE A 60 35.78 22.36 6.16
N THR A 61 35.83 21.05 5.90
CA THR A 61 36.36 20.51 4.65
C THR A 61 35.60 21.03 3.44
N ALA A 62 34.28 20.99 3.47
CA ALA A 62 33.44 21.52 2.40
C ALA A 62 33.64 23.03 2.21
N ALA A 63 33.72 23.81 3.30
CA ALA A 63 33.96 25.26 3.23
C ALA A 63 35.34 25.60 2.65
N ARG A 64 36.40 24.84 2.93
CA ARG A 64 37.72 25.00 2.29
C ARG A 64 37.64 24.82 0.78
N GLU A 65 36.91 23.76 0.33
CA GLU A 65 36.74 23.49 -1.09
C GLU A 65 35.86 24.54 -1.79
N GLU A 66 34.94 25.20 -1.06
CA GLU A 66 34.13 26.33 -1.56
C GLU A 66 34.85 27.67 -1.47
N GLY A 67 36.07 27.74 -0.94
CA GLY A 67 36.89 28.96 -0.90
C GLY A 67 36.51 29.95 0.20
N TYR A 68 35.93 29.48 1.30
CA TYR A 68 35.66 30.34 2.46
C TYR A 68 36.98 30.77 3.12
N GLU A 69 37.16 32.08 3.35
CA GLU A 69 38.34 32.60 4.06
C GLU A 69 38.17 32.51 5.57
N THR A 70 36.95 32.64 6.09
CA THR A 70 36.64 32.51 7.52
C THR A 70 35.37 31.69 7.71
N VAL A 71 35.24 31.05 8.86
CA VAL A 71 34.06 30.28 9.25
C VAL A 71 33.66 30.59 10.69
N PRO A 72 32.35 30.55 11.01
CA PRO A 72 31.86 30.76 12.37
C PRO A 72 32.24 29.61 13.28
N CYS A 73 32.92 29.92 14.40
CA CYS A 73 33.35 28.92 15.39
C CYS A 73 32.92 29.31 16.80
N VAL A 74 32.71 28.30 17.62
CA VAL A 74 32.48 28.43 19.06
C VAL A 74 33.67 27.77 19.80
N PHE A 75 34.25 28.47 20.76
CA PHE A 75 35.37 27.96 21.55
C PHE A 75 34.89 27.13 22.76
N ALA A 76 35.38 25.90 22.85
CA ALA A 76 35.17 24.99 24.00
C ALA A 76 36.38 25.07 24.95
N GLU A 77 36.54 26.21 25.66
CA GLU A 77 37.75 26.52 26.45
C GLU A 77 37.86 25.72 27.76
N ASN A 78 36.76 25.19 28.30
CA ASN A 78 36.73 24.63 29.67
C ASN A 78 36.65 23.08 29.70
N LEU A 79 37.02 22.41 28.61
CA LEU A 79 37.05 20.94 28.54
C LEU A 79 38.45 20.37 28.77
N THR A 80 38.54 19.38 29.66
CA THR A 80 39.75 18.55 29.75
C THR A 80 39.93 17.71 28.49
N GLU A 81 41.14 17.22 28.24
CA GLU A 81 41.44 16.37 27.08
C GLU A 81 40.56 15.12 27.01
N ALA A 82 40.25 14.52 28.15
CA ALA A 82 39.28 13.40 28.21
C ALA A 82 37.87 13.82 27.80
N GLN A 83 37.40 14.98 28.24
CA GLN A 83 36.09 15.53 27.90
C GLN A 83 35.99 15.92 26.41
N LYS A 84 37.08 16.50 25.83
CA LYS A 84 37.13 16.80 24.39
C LYS A 84 36.91 15.52 23.55
N ARG A 85 37.64 14.43 23.89
CA ARG A 85 37.49 13.13 23.22
C ARG A 85 36.10 12.56 23.37
N ALA A 86 35.52 12.58 24.57
CA ALA A 86 34.18 12.10 24.83
C ALA A 86 33.15 12.92 24.07
N TYR A 87 33.33 14.24 24.03
CA TYR A 87 32.43 15.15 23.31
C TYR A 87 32.39 14.89 21.80
N ILE A 88 33.57 14.71 21.17
CA ILE A 88 33.67 14.34 19.74
C ILE A 88 32.90 13.06 19.44
N LEU A 89 33.00 12.04 20.29
CA LEU A 89 32.30 10.78 20.10
C LEU A 89 30.80 10.92 20.37
N ALA A 90 30.43 11.62 21.45
CA ALA A 90 29.04 11.82 21.83
C ALA A 90 28.25 12.62 20.78
N ASP A 91 28.79 13.72 20.27
CA ASP A 91 28.16 14.55 19.23
C ASP A 91 27.84 13.73 17.99
N ASN A 92 28.77 12.90 17.54
CA ASN A 92 28.57 12.02 16.40
C ASN A 92 27.55 10.91 16.66
N GLN A 93 27.60 10.27 17.82
CA GLN A 93 26.74 9.12 18.14
C GLN A 93 25.31 9.53 18.48
N LEU A 94 25.11 10.63 19.22
CA LEU A 94 23.79 11.11 19.58
C LEU A 94 22.96 11.56 18.36
N ALA A 95 23.62 12.12 17.36
CA ALA A 95 22.96 12.46 16.08
C ALA A 95 22.42 11.20 15.34
N LEU A 96 23.11 10.06 15.45
CA LEU A 96 22.67 8.80 14.83
C LEU A 96 21.55 8.10 15.59
N ASN A 97 21.34 8.43 16.87
CA ASN A 97 20.28 7.84 17.69
C ASN A 97 18.90 8.51 17.48
N ALA A 98 18.85 9.64 16.78
CA ALA A 98 17.61 10.30 16.43
C ALA A 98 16.97 9.60 15.21
N GLY A 99 15.66 9.49 15.21
CA GLY A 99 14.86 9.04 14.07
C GLY A 99 14.02 10.18 13.50
N TRP A 100 13.30 9.88 12.42
CA TRP A 100 12.32 10.77 11.82
C TRP A 100 10.90 10.33 12.19
N ASP A 101 10.02 11.28 12.38
CA ASP A 101 8.60 11.06 12.22
C ASP A 101 8.31 11.06 10.71
N GLU A 102 8.17 9.86 10.15
CA GLU A 102 8.05 9.68 8.69
C GLU A 102 6.81 10.38 8.12
N GLU A 103 5.72 10.50 8.90
CA GLU A 103 4.50 11.19 8.45
C GLU A 103 4.75 12.70 8.35
N MET A 104 5.34 13.29 9.39
CA MET A 104 5.66 14.71 9.38
C MET A 104 6.72 15.05 8.35
N LEU A 105 7.75 14.19 8.21
CA LEU A 105 8.81 14.35 7.23
C LEU A 105 8.26 14.32 5.79
N SER A 106 7.34 13.42 5.49
CA SER A 106 6.68 13.33 4.18
C SER A 106 5.92 14.61 3.84
N VAL A 107 5.22 15.20 4.83
CA VAL A 107 4.50 16.48 4.66
C VAL A 107 5.48 17.60 4.32
N GLU A 108 6.55 17.75 5.11
CA GLU A 108 7.54 18.80 4.89
C GLU A 108 8.26 18.67 3.54
N LEU A 109 8.61 17.43 3.13
CA LEU A 109 9.21 17.16 1.83
C LEU A 109 8.25 17.50 0.68
N SER A 110 6.96 17.16 0.81
CA SER A 110 5.94 17.48 -0.19
C SER A 110 5.75 18.99 -0.33
N ASP A 111 5.69 19.71 0.80
CA ASP A 111 5.54 21.16 0.81
C ASP A 111 6.75 21.87 0.18
N LEU A 112 7.97 21.37 0.41
CA LEU A 112 9.19 21.87 -0.22
C LEU A 112 9.19 21.57 -1.72
N GLN A 113 8.76 20.40 -2.14
CA GLN A 113 8.64 20.02 -3.56
C GLN A 113 7.64 20.93 -4.29
N ASP A 114 6.49 21.24 -3.68
CA ASP A 114 5.49 22.15 -4.25
C ASP A 114 6.00 23.57 -4.40
N GLN A 115 6.95 23.98 -3.54
CA GLN A 115 7.68 25.25 -3.66
C GLN A 115 8.85 25.19 -4.64
N SER A 116 9.00 24.08 -5.37
CA SER A 116 10.10 23.85 -6.32
C SER A 116 11.49 23.88 -5.68
N PHE A 117 11.58 23.52 -4.39
CA PHE A 117 12.86 23.40 -3.69
C PHE A 117 13.60 22.15 -4.13
N ASP A 118 14.92 22.22 -4.31
CA ASP A 118 15.75 21.09 -4.68
C ASP A 118 15.98 20.13 -3.48
N LEU A 119 15.19 19.07 -3.41
CA LEU A 119 15.24 18.09 -2.31
C LEU A 119 16.57 17.31 -2.25
N SER A 120 17.37 17.28 -3.33
CA SER A 120 18.69 16.62 -3.32
C SER A 120 19.67 17.28 -2.34
N LEU A 121 19.41 18.51 -1.94
CA LEU A 121 20.20 19.27 -0.95
C LEU A 121 19.97 18.80 0.50
N LEU A 122 18.92 18.02 0.76
CA LEU A 122 18.56 17.59 2.10
C LEU A 122 19.34 16.35 2.59
N GLY A 123 20.08 15.70 1.69
CA GLY A 123 20.95 14.56 2.02
C GLY A 123 20.29 13.19 2.04
N PHE A 124 18.99 13.09 1.68
CA PHE A 124 18.33 11.83 1.41
C PHE A 124 18.79 11.26 0.06
N ASP A 125 18.85 9.94 -0.06
CA ASP A 125 19.05 9.33 -1.37
C ASP A 125 17.74 9.32 -2.19
N ALA A 126 17.85 9.07 -3.51
CA ALA A 126 16.69 9.13 -4.40
C ALA A 126 15.61 8.08 -4.01
N GLY A 127 16.02 6.88 -3.58
CA GLY A 127 15.09 5.85 -3.15
C GLY A 127 14.40 6.17 -1.82
N GLU A 128 15.11 6.84 -0.90
CA GLU A 128 14.51 7.35 0.34
C GLU A 128 13.49 8.45 0.06
N LEU A 129 13.81 9.39 -0.85
CA LEU A 129 12.88 10.44 -1.27
C LEU A 129 11.66 9.86 -1.96
N ASP A 130 11.83 8.93 -2.89
CA ASP A 130 10.73 8.25 -3.58
C ASP A 130 9.80 7.55 -2.59
N LYS A 131 10.36 6.86 -1.59
CA LYS A 131 9.60 6.22 -0.54
C LYS A 131 8.82 7.22 0.33
N LEU A 132 9.49 8.30 0.75
CA LEU A 132 8.90 9.31 1.65
C LEU A 132 7.84 10.17 0.95
N LEU A 133 8.05 10.49 -0.33
CA LEU A 133 7.11 11.28 -1.14
C LEU A 133 6.00 10.43 -1.75
N GLY A 134 6.05 9.11 -1.63
CA GLY A 134 5.09 8.22 -2.28
C GLY A 134 5.20 8.24 -3.82
N THR A 135 6.30 8.78 -4.37
CA THR A 135 6.53 8.87 -5.82
C THR A 135 7.10 7.57 -6.40
N GLY A 136 7.30 6.54 -5.56
CA GLY A 136 7.76 5.23 -5.99
C GLY A 136 6.74 4.58 -6.93
N ASN A 137 7.01 4.69 -8.24
CA ASN A 137 6.33 4.05 -9.36
C ASN A 137 4.88 3.65 -9.10
N GLU A 138 3.93 4.58 -9.30
CA GLU A 138 2.59 4.18 -9.69
C GLU A 138 2.77 3.32 -10.95
N LYS A 139 2.71 1.99 -10.79
CA LYS A 139 2.66 1.11 -11.94
C LYS A 139 1.33 1.38 -12.63
N ASP A 140 1.38 1.77 -13.88
CA ASP A 140 0.20 1.78 -14.73
C ASP A 140 -0.40 0.36 -14.74
N ILE A 141 -1.64 0.26 -14.35
CA ILE A 141 -2.40 -0.98 -14.39
C ILE A 141 -3.23 -0.96 -15.64
N ALA A 142 -3.12 -1.99 -16.43
CA ALA A 142 -3.93 -2.18 -17.62
C ALA A 142 -5.10 -3.13 -17.32
N ASP A 143 -6.30 -2.78 -17.77
CA ASP A 143 -7.40 -3.74 -17.81
C ASP A 143 -7.01 -4.91 -18.73
N ASP A 144 -7.34 -6.12 -18.30
CA ASP A 144 -7.21 -7.31 -19.12
C ASP A 144 -8.38 -7.40 -20.15
N ASP A 145 -8.14 -8.14 -21.23
CA ASP A 145 -9.14 -8.40 -22.27
C ASP A 145 -10.00 -9.66 -21.97
N PHE A 146 -10.11 -10.06 -20.69
CA PHE A 146 -10.75 -11.30 -20.27
C PHE A 146 -12.26 -11.31 -20.55
N ASP A 147 -12.73 -12.36 -21.25
CA ASP A 147 -14.14 -12.58 -21.54
C ASP A 147 -14.81 -13.39 -20.43
N LEU A 148 -15.38 -12.66 -19.46
CA LEU A 148 -16.11 -13.25 -18.33
C LEU A 148 -17.30 -14.10 -18.78
N THR A 149 -18.03 -13.67 -19.84
CA THR A 149 -19.20 -14.38 -20.34
C THR A 149 -18.80 -15.76 -20.88
N ALA A 150 -17.83 -15.80 -21.76
CA ALA A 150 -17.33 -17.05 -22.31
C ALA A 150 -16.73 -17.96 -21.22
N ALA A 151 -16.09 -17.40 -20.19
CA ALA A 151 -15.55 -18.17 -19.09
C ALA A 151 -16.64 -18.78 -18.19
N LEU A 152 -17.74 -18.08 -17.98
CA LEU A 152 -18.91 -18.57 -17.22
C LEU A 152 -19.71 -19.65 -17.97
N GLU A 153 -19.59 -19.77 -19.28
CA GLU A 153 -20.20 -20.86 -20.04
C GLU A 153 -19.46 -22.19 -19.88
N LYS A 154 -18.18 -22.14 -19.47
CA LYS A 154 -17.39 -23.35 -19.26
C LYS A 154 -17.76 -24.06 -17.94
N ALA A 155 -17.62 -25.39 -17.92
CA ALA A 155 -17.88 -26.19 -16.72
C ALA A 155 -16.96 -25.83 -15.57
N SER A 156 -17.48 -25.91 -14.33
CA SER A 156 -16.68 -25.73 -13.11
C SER A 156 -15.83 -26.96 -12.82
N PHE A 157 -14.59 -26.74 -12.33
CA PHE A 157 -13.69 -27.80 -11.84
C PHE A 157 -13.27 -27.57 -10.38
N VAL A 158 -13.65 -26.44 -9.81
CA VAL A 158 -13.43 -26.12 -8.39
C VAL A 158 -14.55 -26.70 -7.56
N GLU A 159 -14.21 -27.23 -6.38
CA GLU A 159 -15.14 -27.76 -5.40
C GLU A 159 -15.20 -26.86 -4.17
N HIS A 160 -16.34 -26.88 -3.46
CA HIS A 160 -16.45 -26.14 -2.20
C HIS A 160 -15.47 -26.69 -1.16
N GLY A 161 -14.72 -25.81 -0.51
CA GLY A 161 -13.66 -26.16 0.43
C GLY A 161 -12.25 -26.25 -0.19
N ASP A 162 -12.13 -26.20 -1.53
CA ASP A 162 -10.84 -26.14 -2.19
C ASP A 162 -10.07 -24.88 -1.81
N ILE A 163 -8.76 -25.06 -1.60
CA ILE A 163 -7.80 -23.95 -1.48
C ILE A 163 -6.74 -24.12 -2.57
N TRP A 164 -6.83 -23.28 -3.57
CA TRP A 164 -5.90 -23.25 -4.69
C TRP A 164 -4.69 -22.37 -4.42
N THR A 165 -3.51 -22.89 -4.73
CA THR A 165 -2.31 -22.08 -4.92
C THR A 165 -2.34 -21.55 -6.35
N VAL A 166 -2.18 -20.24 -6.52
CA VAL A 166 -2.27 -19.53 -7.81
C VAL A 166 -1.04 -18.64 -7.92
N GLY A 167 0.06 -19.18 -8.43
CA GLY A 167 1.36 -18.53 -8.35
C GLY A 167 1.72 -18.22 -6.89
N ARG A 168 1.79 -16.95 -6.55
CA ARG A 168 2.01 -16.46 -5.16
C ARG A 168 0.73 -16.23 -4.37
N HIS A 169 -0.44 -16.29 -5.02
CA HIS A 169 -1.75 -16.03 -4.42
C HIS A 169 -2.41 -17.29 -3.88
N ARG A 170 -3.54 -17.09 -3.21
CA ARG A 170 -4.42 -18.19 -2.77
C ARG A 170 -5.86 -17.84 -3.14
N VAL A 171 -6.57 -18.83 -3.67
CA VAL A 171 -8.01 -18.74 -3.96
C VAL A 171 -8.72 -19.87 -3.25
N MET A 172 -9.73 -19.58 -2.43
CA MET A 172 -10.54 -20.54 -1.74
C MET A 172 -11.98 -20.50 -2.23
N CYS A 173 -12.56 -21.64 -2.51
CA CYS A 173 -14.01 -21.76 -2.66
C CYS A 173 -14.64 -21.98 -1.29
N GLY A 174 -15.23 -20.92 -0.69
CA GLY A 174 -15.71 -20.95 0.69
C GLY A 174 -16.65 -19.80 1.03
N ASP A 175 -17.08 -19.75 2.29
CA ASP A 175 -18.03 -18.77 2.81
C ASP A 175 -17.32 -17.68 3.63
N ALA A 176 -17.41 -16.44 3.20
CA ALA A 176 -16.84 -15.25 3.87
C ALA A 176 -17.37 -15.07 5.30
N THR A 177 -18.54 -15.61 5.63
CA THR A 177 -19.15 -15.55 6.97
C THR A 177 -18.66 -16.67 7.90
N SER A 178 -17.97 -17.69 7.36
CA SER A 178 -17.39 -18.80 8.12
C SER A 178 -15.99 -18.43 8.66
N PRO A 179 -15.80 -18.30 9.98
CA PRO A 179 -14.48 -18.08 10.57
C PRO A 179 -13.47 -19.17 10.22
N GLU A 180 -13.93 -20.42 10.14
CA GLU A 180 -13.10 -21.59 9.83
C GLU A 180 -12.56 -21.52 8.40
N ASP A 181 -13.36 -21.04 7.43
CA ASP A 181 -12.93 -20.95 6.05
C ASP A 181 -11.95 -19.80 5.86
N VAL A 182 -12.20 -18.65 6.50
CA VAL A 182 -11.26 -17.52 6.44
C VAL A 182 -9.93 -17.86 7.12
N GLU A 183 -9.94 -18.58 8.26
CA GLU A 183 -8.70 -19.05 8.90
C GLU A 183 -7.93 -20.01 7.99
N LYS A 184 -8.62 -20.95 7.30
CA LYS A 184 -7.98 -21.85 6.33
C LYS A 184 -7.38 -21.10 5.15
N LEU A 185 -8.11 -20.11 4.60
CA LEU A 185 -7.61 -19.24 3.54
C LEU A 185 -6.32 -18.54 3.98
N MET A 186 -6.35 -17.92 5.16
CA MET A 186 -5.23 -17.15 5.68
C MET A 186 -4.06 -18.01 6.15
N GLY A 187 -4.31 -19.23 6.65
CA GLY A 187 -3.27 -20.15 7.05
C GLY A 187 -2.31 -19.59 8.10
N GLY A 188 -2.85 -18.88 9.09
CA GLY A 188 -2.11 -18.24 10.18
C GLY A 188 -1.40 -16.92 9.81
N LYS A 189 -1.57 -16.42 8.59
CA LYS A 189 -1.05 -15.11 8.18
C LYS A 189 -2.07 -14.00 8.47
N LYS A 190 -1.58 -12.76 8.52
CA LYS A 190 -2.40 -11.56 8.55
C LYS A 190 -2.31 -10.82 7.22
N ALA A 191 -3.42 -10.22 6.80
CA ALA A 191 -3.44 -9.32 5.66
C ALA A 191 -2.95 -7.91 6.06
N ASN A 192 -2.40 -7.17 5.12
CA ASN A 192 -2.03 -5.77 5.27
C ASN A 192 -3.16 -4.84 4.84
N LEU A 193 -4.01 -5.32 3.93
CA LEU A 193 -5.09 -4.57 3.31
C LEU A 193 -6.32 -5.45 3.09
N VAL A 194 -7.51 -4.93 3.38
CA VAL A 194 -8.80 -5.45 2.92
C VAL A 194 -9.26 -4.60 1.73
N LEU A 195 -9.53 -5.25 0.60
CA LEU A 195 -10.17 -4.60 -0.55
C LEU A 195 -11.25 -5.55 -1.06
N THR A 196 -12.54 -5.17 -0.96
CA THR A 196 -13.62 -6.11 -1.14
C THR A 196 -14.89 -5.49 -1.68
N ASP A 197 -15.69 -6.31 -2.39
CA ASP A 197 -16.93 -5.93 -3.08
C ASP A 197 -18.05 -6.95 -2.75
N PRO A 198 -18.59 -6.93 -1.51
CA PRO A 198 -19.63 -7.89 -1.12
C PRO A 198 -20.96 -7.64 -1.84
N PRO A 199 -21.89 -8.62 -1.85
CA PRO A 199 -23.25 -8.41 -2.35
C PRO A 199 -23.90 -7.18 -1.71
N TYR A 200 -24.67 -6.42 -2.51
CA TYR A 200 -25.23 -5.13 -2.06
C TYR A 200 -26.60 -5.24 -1.40
N GLY A 201 -27.22 -6.42 -1.39
CA GLY A 201 -28.58 -6.61 -0.85
C GLY A 201 -29.68 -6.01 -1.73
N VAL A 202 -29.40 -5.75 -2.99
CA VAL A 202 -30.34 -5.07 -3.93
C VAL A 202 -31.13 -6.05 -4.81
N SER A 203 -30.92 -7.36 -4.63
CA SER A 203 -31.57 -8.43 -5.42
C SER A 203 -31.30 -8.29 -6.92
N PHE A 204 -30.01 -8.09 -7.25
CA PHE A 204 -29.55 -7.91 -8.63
C PHE A 204 -29.93 -9.13 -9.50
N LYS A 205 -30.45 -8.85 -10.68
CA LYS A 205 -30.68 -9.82 -11.75
C LYS A 205 -30.14 -9.28 -13.05
N ALA A 206 -29.17 -9.97 -13.62
CA ALA A 206 -28.68 -9.64 -14.94
C ALA A 206 -29.72 -9.97 -16.04
N SER A 207 -29.57 -9.40 -17.22
CA SER A 207 -30.48 -9.61 -18.38
C SER A 207 -30.52 -11.06 -18.84
N ASP A 208 -29.44 -11.83 -18.60
CA ASP A 208 -29.28 -13.25 -18.90
C ASP A 208 -29.77 -14.18 -17.77
N GLY A 209 -30.31 -13.60 -16.69
CA GLY A 209 -30.86 -14.32 -15.55
C GLY A 209 -29.84 -14.67 -14.45
N LEU A 210 -28.59 -14.29 -14.58
CA LEU A 210 -27.58 -14.47 -13.51
C LEU A 210 -27.99 -13.67 -12.26
N THR A 211 -27.83 -14.31 -11.10
CA THR A 211 -28.09 -13.72 -9.78
C THR A 211 -26.84 -13.80 -8.93
N ILE A 212 -26.65 -12.84 -8.04
CA ILE A 212 -25.56 -12.86 -7.05
C ILE A 212 -26.07 -13.57 -5.79
N GLN A 213 -25.29 -14.52 -5.29
CA GLN A 213 -25.64 -15.23 -4.04
C GLN A 213 -25.66 -14.23 -2.88
N ASN A 214 -26.60 -14.41 -1.94
CA ASN A 214 -26.86 -13.54 -0.78
C ASN A 214 -27.27 -12.09 -1.09
N ASP A 215 -27.41 -11.67 -2.35
CA ASP A 215 -27.84 -10.32 -2.72
C ASP A 215 -29.35 -10.06 -2.50
N SER A 216 -30.10 -11.08 -2.15
CA SER A 216 -31.53 -10.98 -1.78
C SER A 216 -31.78 -10.73 -0.30
N LEU A 217 -30.75 -10.82 0.56
CA LEU A 217 -30.84 -10.57 2.00
C LEU A 217 -31.21 -9.10 2.26
N LYS A 218 -32.00 -8.85 3.31
CA LYS A 218 -32.44 -7.50 3.66
C LYS A 218 -32.52 -7.27 5.16
N GLY A 219 -32.43 -5.99 5.54
CA GLY A 219 -32.62 -5.55 6.92
C GLY A 219 -31.64 -6.21 7.89
N GLU A 220 -32.15 -6.82 8.97
CA GLU A 220 -31.32 -7.41 10.03
C GLU A 220 -30.53 -8.64 9.56
N GLU A 221 -31.04 -9.42 8.63
CA GLU A 221 -30.32 -10.57 8.07
C GLU A 221 -29.11 -10.11 7.23
N PHE A 222 -29.30 -9.09 6.42
CA PHE A 222 -28.23 -8.49 5.64
C PHE A 222 -27.15 -7.87 6.53
N TYR A 223 -27.56 -7.16 7.58
CA TYR A 223 -26.62 -6.63 8.57
C TYR A 223 -25.80 -7.74 9.23
N LYS A 224 -26.41 -8.84 9.67
CA LYS A 224 -25.71 -9.97 10.29
C LYS A 224 -24.73 -10.63 9.33
N PHE A 225 -25.08 -10.79 8.07
CA PHE A 225 -24.22 -11.29 7.01
C PHE A 225 -22.96 -10.42 6.86
N LEU A 226 -23.15 -9.10 6.67
CA LEU A 226 -22.03 -8.16 6.54
C LEU A 226 -21.16 -8.14 7.80
N LEU A 227 -21.78 -8.11 8.98
CA LEU A 227 -21.05 -8.08 10.24
C LEU A 227 -20.17 -9.33 10.42
N ALA A 228 -20.68 -10.52 10.08
CA ALA A 228 -19.92 -11.77 10.16
C ALA A 228 -18.70 -11.73 9.22
N ALA A 229 -18.91 -11.37 7.95
CA ALA A 229 -17.82 -11.28 6.97
C ALA A 229 -16.77 -10.21 7.37
N PHE A 230 -17.21 -9.01 7.79
CA PHE A 230 -16.28 -7.96 8.20
C PHE A 230 -15.50 -8.30 9.47
N LYS A 231 -16.10 -9.01 10.43
CA LYS A 231 -15.38 -9.52 11.60
C LYS A 231 -14.30 -10.49 11.22
N ASN A 232 -14.59 -11.43 10.32
CA ASN A 232 -13.60 -12.38 9.84
C ASN A 232 -12.43 -11.67 9.15
N MET A 233 -12.70 -10.64 8.34
CA MET A 233 -11.63 -9.81 7.74
C MET A 233 -10.84 -9.04 8.79
N ALA A 234 -11.51 -8.41 9.77
CA ALA A 234 -10.86 -7.66 10.85
C ALA A 234 -9.96 -8.56 11.72
N ASP A 235 -10.43 -9.77 12.03
CA ASP A 235 -9.67 -10.75 12.81
C ASP A 235 -8.39 -11.21 12.10
N HIS A 236 -8.34 -11.10 10.76
CA HIS A 236 -7.20 -11.51 9.94
C HIS A 236 -6.42 -10.32 9.33
N LEU A 237 -6.72 -9.09 9.73
CA LEU A 237 -5.99 -7.89 9.30
C LEU A 237 -4.93 -7.49 10.33
N GLU A 238 -3.82 -6.96 9.89
CA GLU A 238 -2.82 -6.34 10.76
C GLU A 238 -3.40 -5.10 11.45
N LYS A 239 -2.91 -4.80 12.67
CA LYS A 239 -3.32 -3.60 13.39
C LYS A 239 -2.92 -2.35 12.61
N GLY A 240 -3.87 -1.47 12.35
CA GLY A 240 -3.68 -0.29 11.51
C GLY A 240 -3.87 -0.56 10.02
N GLY A 241 -3.99 -1.82 9.60
CA GLY A 241 -4.24 -2.20 8.20
C GLY A 241 -5.49 -1.54 7.64
N ALA A 242 -5.42 -1.07 6.39
CA ALA A 242 -6.51 -0.37 5.72
C ALA A 242 -7.61 -1.33 5.25
N ALA A 243 -8.82 -0.80 5.10
CA ALA A 243 -9.96 -1.54 4.57
C ALA A 243 -10.77 -0.63 3.63
N TYR A 244 -11.01 -1.15 2.42
CA TYR A 244 -11.87 -0.54 1.41
C TYR A 244 -13.01 -1.51 1.07
N CYS A 245 -14.25 -1.00 1.11
CA CYS A 245 -15.42 -1.80 0.83
C CYS A 245 -16.36 -1.07 -0.11
N PHE A 246 -16.53 -1.59 -1.32
CA PHE A 246 -17.53 -1.11 -2.27
C PHE A 246 -18.93 -1.43 -1.78
N HIS A 247 -19.90 -0.55 -2.04
CA HIS A 247 -21.28 -0.78 -1.65
C HIS A 247 -22.28 0.05 -2.46
N ALA A 248 -23.55 -0.35 -2.45
CA ALA A 248 -24.62 0.50 -2.96
C ALA A 248 -24.93 1.61 -1.94
N ASP A 249 -25.14 2.84 -2.42
CA ASP A 249 -25.48 3.98 -1.56
C ASP A 249 -26.80 3.78 -0.80
N THR A 250 -27.77 3.10 -1.41
CA THR A 250 -29.07 2.78 -0.80
C THR A 250 -28.95 1.92 0.46
N GLU A 251 -27.91 1.09 0.58
CA GLU A 251 -27.61 0.25 1.73
C GLU A 251 -26.48 0.81 2.60
N GLY A 252 -26.02 2.03 2.32
CA GLY A 252 -24.87 2.66 2.97
C GLY A 252 -24.98 2.73 4.49
N LEU A 253 -26.18 2.82 5.07
CA LEU A 253 -26.36 2.79 6.52
C LEU A 253 -26.03 1.41 7.11
N THR A 254 -26.49 0.35 6.47
CA THR A 254 -26.25 -1.05 6.89
C THR A 254 -24.77 -1.38 6.80
N PHE A 255 -24.11 -0.99 5.68
CA PHE A 255 -22.69 -1.19 5.46
C PHE A 255 -21.83 -0.45 6.49
N ARG A 256 -22.07 0.85 6.72
CA ARG A 256 -21.33 1.64 7.70
C ARG A 256 -21.48 1.07 9.10
N LYS A 257 -22.72 0.69 9.49
CA LYS A 257 -22.97 0.09 10.80
C LYS A 257 -22.18 -1.22 10.98
N ALA A 258 -22.28 -2.15 10.03
CA ALA A 258 -21.58 -3.43 10.09
C ALA A 258 -20.05 -3.25 10.11
N PHE A 259 -19.52 -2.31 9.31
CA PHE A 259 -18.09 -1.99 9.26
C PHE A 259 -17.55 -1.49 10.61
N ILE A 260 -18.26 -0.55 11.23
CA ILE A 260 -17.89 -0.01 12.56
C ILE A 260 -18.02 -1.09 13.64
N ASP A 261 -19.12 -1.84 13.65
CA ASP A 261 -19.39 -2.87 14.65
C ASP A 261 -18.44 -4.09 14.52
N ALA A 262 -17.81 -4.27 13.36
CA ALA A 262 -16.74 -5.24 13.15
C ALA A 262 -15.39 -4.81 13.72
N GLY A 263 -15.24 -3.54 14.15
CA GLY A 263 -14.03 -3.02 14.78
C GLY A 263 -13.18 -2.10 13.90
N PHE A 264 -13.62 -1.78 12.69
CA PHE A 264 -12.94 -0.80 11.86
C PHE A 264 -13.26 0.64 12.30
N HIS A 265 -12.25 1.49 12.23
CA HIS A 265 -12.44 2.93 12.25
C HIS A 265 -12.88 3.40 10.87
N LEU A 266 -14.07 3.95 10.73
CA LEU A 266 -14.51 4.55 9.47
C LEU A 266 -13.86 5.94 9.34
N ALA A 267 -12.88 6.06 8.45
CA ALA A 267 -12.14 7.29 8.21
C ALA A 267 -12.83 8.19 7.17
N GLY A 268 -13.52 7.60 6.19
CA GLY A 268 -14.22 8.36 5.16
C GLY A 268 -14.98 7.47 4.18
N VAL A 269 -15.55 8.11 3.18
CA VAL A 269 -16.19 7.45 2.04
C VAL A 269 -15.59 8.03 0.77
N CYS A 270 -14.97 7.18 -0.03
CA CYS A 270 -14.51 7.52 -1.36
C CYS A 270 -15.61 7.27 -2.38
N ILE A 271 -15.61 7.99 -3.48
CA ILE A 271 -16.66 7.94 -4.50
C ILE A 271 -16.01 7.58 -5.84
N TRP A 272 -16.27 6.39 -6.33
CA TRP A 272 -15.94 6.05 -7.70
C TRP A 272 -16.96 6.72 -8.64
N VAL A 273 -16.51 7.66 -9.44
CA VAL A 273 -17.28 8.35 -10.48
C VAL A 273 -17.10 7.61 -11.80
N LYS A 274 -18.23 7.19 -12.39
CA LYS A 274 -18.27 6.46 -13.67
C LYS A 274 -18.40 7.41 -14.85
N ASN A 275 -17.82 7.06 -15.98
CA ASN A 275 -17.93 7.81 -17.24
C ASN A 275 -19.35 7.78 -17.85
N SER A 276 -20.24 6.90 -17.38
CA SER A 276 -21.62 6.78 -17.85
C SER A 276 -22.59 6.54 -16.70
N LEU A 277 -23.79 7.10 -16.81
CA LEU A 277 -24.86 6.86 -15.86
C LEU A 277 -25.43 5.43 -16.01
N VAL A 278 -26.04 4.95 -14.93
CA VAL A 278 -26.83 3.72 -14.93
C VAL A 278 -28.30 4.13 -15.00
N LEU A 279 -28.94 3.84 -16.14
CA LEU A 279 -30.32 4.18 -16.34
C LEU A 279 -31.24 3.37 -15.37
N GLY A 280 -32.04 4.06 -14.57
CA GLY A 280 -32.93 3.49 -13.59
C GLY A 280 -34.26 4.22 -13.54
N ARG A 281 -35.13 3.87 -12.56
CA ARG A 281 -36.44 4.48 -12.36
C ARG A 281 -36.42 5.67 -11.39
N SER A 282 -35.23 6.03 -10.87
CA SER A 282 -35.04 7.15 -9.96
C SER A 282 -35.03 8.48 -10.72
N ASP A 283 -35.41 9.59 -10.06
CA ASP A 283 -35.34 10.93 -10.63
C ASP A 283 -33.90 11.32 -11.00
N TYR A 284 -32.93 10.99 -10.13
CA TYR A 284 -31.50 11.10 -10.42
C TYR A 284 -30.94 9.74 -10.84
N GLN A 285 -30.18 9.74 -11.92
CA GLN A 285 -29.51 8.53 -12.42
C GLN A 285 -28.17 8.32 -11.73
N TRP A 286 -27.89 7.09 -11.30
CA TRP A 286 -26.65 6.75 -10.61
C TRP A 286 -25.46 6.84 -11.56
N GLN A 287 -24.46 7.61 -11.18
CA GLN A 287 -23.19 7.75 -11.91
C GLN A 287 -21.98 7.52 -11.00
N HIS A 288 -22.20 6.98 -9.82
CA HIS A 288 -21.15 6.71 -8.86
C HIS A 288 -21.41 5.43 -8.06
N GLU A 289 -20.36 4.94 -7.42
CA GLU A 289 -20.41 3.96 -6.34
C GLU A 289 -19.60 4.45 -5.15
N PRO A 290 -20.12 4.40 -3.94
CA PRO A 290 -19.38 4.72 -2.73
C PRO A 290 -18.50 3.54 -2.31
N VAL A 291 -17.35 3.87 -1.69
CA VAL A 291 -16.38 2.94 -1.13
C VAL A 291 -16.10 3.35 0.30
N LEU A 292 -16.45 2.53 1.28
CA LEU A 292 -16.03 2.78 2.66
C LEU A 292 -14.52 2.70 2.73
N TYR A 293 -13.92 3.68 3.36
CA TYR A 293 -12.51 3.70 3.68
C TYR A 293 -12.31 3.79 5.19
N GLY A 294 -11.48 2.92 5.70
CA GLY A 294 -11.13 2.88 7.10
C GLY A 294 -9.92 2.01 7.39
N PHE A 295 -9.65 1.77 8.67
CA PHE A 295 -8.53 0.93 9.09
C PHE A 295 -8.84 0.26 10.42
N LEU A 296 -8.16 -0.85 10.72
CA LEU A 296 -8.30 -1.53 11.99
C LEU A 296 -7.66 -0.70 13.10
N GLN A 297 -8.38 -0.50 14.21
CA GLN A 297 -7.91 0.28 15.35
C GLN A 297 -6.74 -0.39 16.09
N ASN A 298 -6.09 0.38 16.99
CA ASN A 298 -5.01 -0.08 17.87
C ASN A 298 -3.69 -0.44 17.16
N GLY A 299 -3.40 0.23 16.03
CA GLY A 299 -2.12 0.17 15.33
C GLY A 299 -1.83 1.48 14.61
N LYS A 300 -0.55 1.69 14.20
CA LYS A 300 -0.20 2.79 13.31
C LYS A 300 -0.82 2.46 11.94
N HIS A 301 -1.59 3.40 11.38
CA HIS A 301 -2.16 3.26 10.05
C HIS A 301 -1.09 3.62 9.00
N PRO A 302 -0.63 2.65 8.17
CA PRO A 302 0.32 2.94 7.12
C PRO A 302 -0.36 3.58 5.91
N TRP A 303 0.26 4.62 5.37
CA TRP A 303 -0.10 5.26 4.12
C TRP A 303 1.13 5.35 3.23
N TYR A 304 1.05 4.92 1.98
CA TYR A 304 2.19 4.76 1.07
C TYR A 304 2.10 5.66 -0.16
N SER A 305 1.17 6.60 -0.15
CA SER A 305 1.00 7.61 -1.19
C SER A 305 1.18 9.02 -0.60
N ASP A 306 1.13 10.02 -1.46
CA ASP A 306 1.17 11.43 -1.05
C ASP A 306 -0.14 11.89 -0.38
N ARG A 307 -0.19 13.15 0.05
CA ARG A 307 -1.40 13.75 0.67
C ARG A 307 -2.29 14.51 -0.33
N LYS A 308 -2.05 14.37 -1.63
CA LYS A 308 -2.87 14.95 -2.70
C LYS A 308 -4.00 14.02 -3.13
N GLN A 309 -4.02 12.80 -2.61
CA GLN A 309 -5.05 11.82 -2.90
C GLN A 309 -6.42 12.32 -2.40
N THR A 310 -7.44 12.15 -3.24
CA THR A 310 -8.78 12.67 -2.96
C THR A 310 -9.81 11.55 -2.82
N THR A 311 -10.96 11.89 -2.24
CA THR A 311 -12.07 10.94 -2.11
C THR A 311 -12.88 10.78 -3.42
N ILE A 312 -12.56 11.51 -4.49
CA ILE A 312 -13.24 11.41 -5.78
C ILE A 312 -12.34 10.66 -6.75
N TRP A 313 -12.79 9.49 -7.19
CA TRP A 313 -12.05 8.57 -8.04
C TRP A 313 -12.71 8.50 -9.42
N ASN A 314 -12.04 9.03 -10.44
CA ASN A 314 -12.55 9.08 -11.81
C ASN A 314 -11.92 7.93 -12.61
N TYR A 315 -12.63 6.81 -12.72
CA TYR A 315 -12.20 5.64 -13.47
C TYR A 315 -13.32 5.20 -14.42
N ASP A 316 -12.96 4.91 -15.66
CA ASP A 316 -13.90 4.45 -16.67
C ASP A 316 -14.34 3.01 -16.39
N LYS A 317 -15.57 2.67 -16.75
CA LYS A 317 -16.00 1.27 -16.75
C LYS A 317 -15.28 0.51 -17.89
N PRO A 318 -14.96 -0.79 -17.69
CA PRO A 318 -14.39 -1.62 -18.74
C PRO A 318 -15.26 -1.60 -20.00
N LYS A 319 -14.64 -1.39 -21.18
CA LYS A 319 -15.36 -1.20 -22.44
C LYS A 319 -16.00 -2.48 -23.00
N ARG A 320 -15.47 -3.67 -22.68
CA ARG A 320 -15.86 -4.96 -23.29
C ARG A 320 -16.95 -5.73 -22.54
N ASN A 321 -17.09 -5.55 -21.24
CA ASN A 321 -18.10 -6.29 -20.44
C ASN A 321 -19.42 -5.53 -20.34
N LYS A 322 -20.05 -5.20 -21.49
CA LYS A 322 -21.37 -4.52 -21.49
C LYS A 322 -22.49 -5.35 -20.85
N ASP A 323 -22.34 -6.66 -20.88
CA ASP A 323 -23.35 -7.62 -20.42
C ASP A 323 -23.15 -8.09 -18.98
N HIS A 324 -21.97 -7.86 -18.37
CA HIS A 324 -21.67 -8.14 -16.96
C HIS A 324 -21.19 -6.87 -16.21
N PRO A 325 -22.12 -6.06 -15.70
CA PRO A 325 -21.82 -4.76 -15.08
C PRO A 325 -21.10 -4.85 -13.72
N THR A 326 -20.78 -6.04 -13.22
CA THR A 326 -20.24 -6.27 -11.88
C THR A 326 -18.71 -6.33 -11.82
N SER A 327 -17.99 -6.45 -12.94
CA SER A 327 -16.52 -6.43 -12.92
C SER A 327 -16.00 -5.01 -12.71
N LYS A 328 -15.15 -4.83 -11.68
CA LYS A 328 -14.48 -3.54 -11.42
C LYS A 328 -13.27 -3.37 -12.33
N PRO A 329 -12.98 -2.15 -12.83
CA PRO A 329 -11.76 -1.85 -13.56
C PRO A 329 -10.51 -2.16 -12.73
N LEU A 330 -9.46 -2.69 -13.33
CA LEU A 330 -8.24 -3.06 -12.59
C LEU A 330 -7.49 -1.82 -12.07
N ASP A 331 -7.46 -0.73 -12.83
CA ASP A 331 -6.88 0.55 -12.43
C ASP A 331 -7.58 1.17 -11.22
N LEU A 332 -8.92 1.08 -11.16
CA LEU A 332 -9.70 1.48 -9.98
C LEU A 332 -9.29 0.71 -8.72
N LEU A 333 -9.10 -0.61 -8.83
CA LEU A 333 -8.70 -1.45 -7.69
C LEU A 333 -7.23 -1.25 -7.32
N GLY A 334 -6.39 -0.99 -8.31
CA GLY A 334 -4.99 -0.73 -8.10
C GLY A 334 -4.69 0.54 -7.31
N TYR A 335 -5.52 1.55 -7.47
CA TYR A 335 -5.36 2.81 -6.75
C TYR A 335 -5.35 2.66 -5.21
N PRO A 336 -6.36 2.07 -4.55
CA PRO A 336 -6.30 1.83 -3.10
C PRO A 336 -5.23 0.80 -2.70
N ILE A 337 -4.88 -0.17 -3.57
CA ILE A 337 -3.81 -1.12 -3.31
C ILE A 337 -2.46 -0.40 -3.21
N GLN A 338 -2.14 0.49 -4.14
CA GLN A 338 -0.90 1.27 -4.13
C GLN A 338 -0.84 2.23 -2.94
N ASN A 339 -1.95 2.90 -2.62
CA ASN A 339 -2.01 3.86 -1.52
C ASN A 339 -1.83 3.21 -0.13
N SER A 340 -2.29 1.96 0.06
CA SER A 340 -2.40 1.34 1.38
C SER A 340 -1.65 0.03 1.54
N SER A 341 -0.80 -0.35 0.57
CA SER A 341 0.04 -1.54 0.66
C SER A 341 1.37 -1.37 -0.09
N GLN A 342 2.37 -2.16 0.27
CA GLN A 342 3.66 -2.26 -0.41
C GLN A 342 3.75 -3.54 -1.23
N GLU A 343 4.78 -3.67 -2.09
CA GLU A 343 5.08 -4.93 -2.77
C GLU A 343 5.22 -6.08 -1.76
N ASN A 344 4.74 -7.25 -2.14
CA ASN A 344 4.64 -8.46 -1.32
C ASN A 344 3.69 -8.36 -0.10
N SER A 345 2.98 -7.25 0.09
CA SER A 345 1.89 -7.17 1.07
C SER A 345 0.76 -8.12 0.72
N VAL A 346 0.10 -8.66 1.74
CA VAL A 346 -1.07 -9.52 1.57
C VAL A 346 -2.33 -8.67 1.52
N VAL A 347 -3.09 -8.79 0.45
CA VAL A 347 -4.42 -8.21 0.26
C VAL A 347 -5.44 -9.32 0.42
N ILE A 348 -6.44 -9.13 1.28
CA ILE A 348 -7.56 -10.06 1.43
C ILE A 348 -8.81 -9.53 0.74
N ASP A 349 -9.45 -10.38 -0.06
CA ASP A 349 -10.76 -10.17 -0.66
C ASP A 349 -11.61 -11.43 -0.49
N THR A 350 -12.65 -11.35 0.35
CA THR A 350 -13.49 -12.52 0.63
C THR A 350 -14.74 -12.60 -0.26
N PHE A 351 -14.83 -11.76 -1.30
CA PHE A 351 -15.90 -11.75 -2.29
C PHE A 351 -15.29 -11.60 -3.69
N GLY A 352 -14.58 -12.65 -4.13
CA GLY A 352 -13.68 -12.62 -5.29
C GLY A 352 -14.35 -12.29 -6.62
N GLY A 353 -15.60 -12.70 -6.81
CA GLY A 353 -16.36 -12.49 -8.04
C GLY A 353 -15.58 -12.96 -9.28
N SER A 354 -15.26 -12.05 -10.19
CA SER A 354 -14.49 -12.32 -11.40
C SER A 354 -12.97 -12.32 -11.21
N GLY A 355 -12.46 -12.06 -9.99
CA GLY A 355 -11.02 -12.06 -9.67
C GLY A 355 -10.27 -10.75 -9.94
N SER A 356 -10.96 -9.64 -10.15
CA SER A 356 -10.30 -8.37 -10.48
C SER A 356 -9.29 -7.91 -9.42
N THR A 357 -9.57 -8.11 -8.13
CA THR A 357 -8.62 -7.79 -7.04
C THR A 357 -7.34 -8.63 -7.14
N LEU A 358 -7.44 -9.91 -7.52
CA LEU A 358 -6.29 -10.79 -7.70
C LEU A 358 -5.42 -10.31 -8.87
N MET A 359 -6.03 -9.96 -10.00
CA MET A 359 -5.32 -9.47 -11.19
C MET A 359 -4.61 -8.13 -10.90
N ALA A 360 -5.27 -7.20 -10.23
CA ALA A 360 -4.64 -5.95 -9.79
C ALA A 360 -3.45 -6.21 -8.84
N CYS A 361 -3.57 -7.16 -7.91
CA CYS A 361 -2.48 -7.57 -7.02
C CYS A 361 -1.31 -8.18 -7.78
N GLU A 362 -1.56 -9.02 -8.82
CA GLU A 362 -0.50 -9.62 -9.64
C GLU A 362 0.29 -8.54 -10.35
N GLN A 363 -0.38 -7.63 -11.06
CA GLN A 363 0.28 -6.54 -11.78
C GLN A 363 1.10 -5.64 -10.85
N LEU A 364 0.66 -5.47 -9.60
CA LEU A 364 1.31 -4.61 -8.61
C LEU A 364 2.33 -5.32 -7.71
N ASN A 365 2.65 -6.58 -7.94
CA ASN A 365 3.51 -7.39 -7.07
C ASN A 365 3.00 -7.55 -5.63
N ARG A 366 1.68 -7.50 -5.41
CA ARG A 366 1.05 -7.85 -4.12
C ARG A 366 0.62 -9.30 -4.13
N ILE A 367 0.32 -9.85 -2.95
CA ILE A 367 -0.17 -11.21 -2.77
C ILE A 367 -1.66 -11.13 -2.45
N CYS A 368 -2.52 -11.76 -3.25
CA CYS A 368 -3.96 -11.79 -2.99
C CYS A 368 -4.35 -13.11 -2.31
N TYR A 369 -5.07 -13.01 -1.20
CA TYR A 369 -5.78 -14.13 -0.57
C TYR A 369 -7.27 -13.88 -0.79
N MET A 370 -7.86 -14.66 -1.70
CA MET A 370 -9.20 -14.44 -2.24
C MET A 370 -10.12 -15.59 -1.87
N MET A 371 -11.36 -15.26 -1.57
CA MET A 371 -12.43 -16.24 -1.36
C MET A 371 -13.60 -15.95 -2.30
N GLU A 372 -14.19 -17.00 -2.82
CA GLU A 372 -15.38 -16.96 -3.65
C GLU A 372 -16.31 -18.11 -3.27
N LEU A 373 -17.59 -17.79 -3.07
CA LEU A 373 -18.57 -18.79 -2.63
C LEU A 373 -18.99 -19.75 -3.75
N ASP A 374 -19.14 -19.23 -4.96
CA ASP A 374 -19.59 -20.00 -6.12
C ASP A 374 -18.42 -20.72 -6.79
N PRO A 375 -18.41 -22.09 -6.83
CA PRO A 375 -17.36 -22.85 -7.52
C PRO A 375 -17.16 -22.45 -8.98
N LYS A 376 -18.21 -21.98 -9.65
CA LYS A 376 -18.16 -21.52 -11.03
C LYS A 376 -17.33 -20.26 -11.17
N TYR A 377 -17.59 -19.25 -10.32
CA TYR A 377 -16.79 -18.03 -10.28
C TYR A 377 -15.35 -18.31 -9.78
N ALA A 378 -15.18 -19.18 -8.80
CA ALA A 378 -13.85 -19.62 -8.38
C ALA A 378 -13.07 -20.26 -9.54
N SER A 379 -13.72 -21.06 -10.40
CA SER A 379 -13.10 -21.61 -11.63
C SER A 379 -12.76 -20.51 -12.66
N VAL A 380 -13.59 -19.46 -12.74
CA VAL A 380 -13.33 -18.28 -13.59
C VAL A 380 -12.09 -17.53 -13.14
N ILE A 381 -11.91 -17.30 -11.84
CA ILE A 381 -10.72 -16.63 -11.28
C ILE A 381 -9.44 -17.35 -11.72
N LEU A 382 -9.42 -18.68 -11.61
CA LEU A 382 -8.26 -19.48 -12.00
C LEU A 382 -7.98 -19.42 -13.50
N ARG A 383 -9.03 -19.47 -14.34
CA ARG A 383 -8.89 -19.33 -15.80
C ARG A 383 -8.34 -17.97 -16.16
N ARG A 384 -8.87 -16.90 -15.58
CA ARG A 384 -8.42 -15.52 -15.83
C ARG A 384 -6.95 -15.34 -15.51
N TYR A 385 -6.51 -15.85 -14.35
CA TYR A 385 -5.11 -15.79 -13.96
C TYR A 385 -4.20 -16.53 -14.96
N VAL A 386 -4.57 -17.75 -15.33
CA VAL A 386 -3.77 -18.55 -16.27
C VAL A 386 -3.77 -17.94 -17.68
N GLU A 387 -4.90 -17.38 -18.14
CA GLU A 387 -5.00 -16.72 -19.44
C GLU A 387 -4.11 -15.47 -19.54
N ASP A 388 -4.07 -14.67 -18.48
CA ASP A 388 -3.28 -13.44 -18.42
C ASP A 388 -1.78 -13.69 -18.22
N THR A 389 -1.43 -14.60 -17.31
CA THR A 389 -0.03 -14.83 -16.91
C THR A 389 0.67 -15.94 -17.71
N GLY A 390 -0.07 -16.88 -18.27
CA GLY A 390 0.45 -18.12 -18.88
C GLY A 390 0.98 -19.13 -17.86
N ASP A 391 0.84 -18.90 -16.56
CA ASP A 391 1.40 -19.75 -15.50
C ASP A 391 0.43 -20.87 -15.09
N GLU A 392 0.38 -21.95 -15.87
CA GLU A 392 -0.38 -23.15 -15.51
C GLU A 392 0.32 -24.04 -14.48
N GLU A 393 1.65 -24.02 -14.42
CA GLU A 393 2.45 -24.97 -13.63
C GLU A 393 2.35 -24.68 -12.12
N ASN A 394 2.19 -23.41 -11.75
CA ASN A 394 2.07 -22.96 -10.37
C ASN A 394 0.61 -22.79 -9.90
N VAL A 395 -0.36 -23.30 -10.71
CA VAL A 395 -1.78 -23.30 -10.31
C VAL A 395 -2.21 -24.73 -9.97
N TYR A 396 -2.50 -24.97 -8.68
CA TYR A 396 -2.84 -26.30 -8.20
C TYR A 396 -3.67 -26.28 -6.91
N VAL A 397 -4.34 -27.39 -6.65
CA VAL A 397 -5.03 -27.66 -5.40
C VAL A 397 -4.51 -28.96 -4.76
N ILE A 398 -4.62 -29.06 -3.44
CA ILE A 398 -4.36 -30.31 -2.71
C ILE A 398 -5.71 -30.86 -2.24
N ARG A 399 -6.16 -31.97 -2.85
CA ARG A 399 -7.34 -32.73 -2.45
C ARG A 399 -6.92 -34.10 -1.91
N ASN A 400 -7.38 -34.44 -0.72
CA ASN A 400 -7.07 -35.74 -0.07
C ASN A 400 -5.56 -36.06 0.01
N GLY A 401 -4.72 -35.03 0.13
CA GLY A 401 -3.26 -35.17 0.19
C GLY A 401 -2.57 -35.32 -1.17
N GLU A 402 -3.31 -35.27 -2.28
CA GLU A 402 -2.79 -35.35 -3.64
C GLU A 402 -2.77 -33.94 -4.28
N LYS A 403 -1.65 -33.61 -4.94
CA LYS A 403 -1.51 -32.33 -5.69
C LYS A 403 -2.11 -32.52 -7.08
N LEU A 404 -3.18 -31.79 -7.37
CA LEU A 404 -3.87 -31.75 -8.65
C LEU A 404 -3.59 -30.41 -9.34
N LEU A 405 -3.06 -30.47 -10.57
CA LEU A 405 -2.75 -29.27 -11.36
C LEU A 405 -4.02 -28.72 -12.03
N TYR A 406 -4.07 -27.40 -12.21
CA TYR A 406 -5.11 -26.73 -12.98
C TYR A 406 -5.30 -27.34 -14.36
N SER A 407 -4.19 -27.54 -15.11
CA SER A 407 -4.22 -28.07 -16.48
C SER A 407 -4.85 -29.46 -16.59
N ALA A 408 -4.76 -30.30 -15.55
CA ALA A 408 -5.39 -31.61 -15.54
C ALA A 408 -6.91 -31.50 -15.30
N LEU A 409 -7.33 -30.76 -14.26
CA LEU A 409 -8.74 -30.61 -13.90
C LEU A 409 -9.55 -29.78 -14.93
N ALA A 410 -8.97 -28.71 -15.48
CA ALA A 410 -9.64 -27.92 -16.50
C ALA A 410 -9.88 -28.71 -17.79
N LYS A 411 -8.90 -29.54 -18.22
CA LYS A 411 -9.05 -30.42 -19.40
C LYS A 411 -10.07 -31.52 -19.17
N GLU A 412 -10.13 -32.10 -17.99
CA GLU A 412 -11.07 -33.18 -17.66
C GLU A 412 -12.53 -32.72 -17.84
N VAL A 413 -12.88 -31.53 -17.37
CA VAL A 413 -14.24 -31.00 -17.53
C VAL A 413 -14.55 -30.53 -18.97
N GLU A 414 -13.55 -30.10 -19.73
CA GLU A 414 -13.73 -29.70 -21.13
C GLU A 414 -13.91 -30.93 -22.06
N THR A 415 -13.35 -32.08 -21.70
CA THR A 415 -13.43 -33.31 -22.48
C THR A 415 -14.60 -34.24 -22.06
N SER A 416 -15.20 -33.99 -20.90
CA SER A 416 -16.37 -34.74 -20.44
C SER A 416 -17.58 -34.35 -21.30
N PRO A 417 -18.30 -35.31 -21.91
CA PRO A 417 -19.48 -34.98 -22.68
C PRO A 417 -20.52 -34.34 -21.76
N THR A 418 -20.89 -33.10 -22.07
CA THR A 418 -22.00 -32.42 -21.41
C THR A 418 -23.21 -33.31 -21.36
N ALA A 419 -23.54 -33.77 -20.16
CA ALA A 419 -24.86 -34.35 -19.94
C ALA A 419 -25.89 -33.23 -20.17
N SER A 420 -26.48 -33.23 -21.37
CA SER A 420 -27.62 -32.44 -21.71
C SER A 420 -28.77 -32.84 -20.81
N VAL A 421 -29.19 -31.93 -19.92
CA VAL A 421 -30.51 -31.96 -19.30
C VAL A 421 -31.24 -30.70 -19.68
#